data_4896e57808e35ba86ed61aab8314bf29
#
_entry.id   4896e57808e35ba86ed61aab8314bf29
#
_cell.length_a   1.000
_cell.length_b   1.000
_cell.length_c   1.000
_cell.angle_alpha   90.00
_cell.angle_beta   90.00
_cell.angle_gamma   90.00
#
_symmetry.space_group_name_H-M   'P 1'
#
loop_
_entity.id
_entity.type
_entity.pdbx_description
1 polymer ?
#
loop_
_entity_poly.entity_id
_entity_poly.type
_entity_poly.pdbx_seq_one_letter_code
_entity_poly.pdbx_strand_id
1 'polypeptide(L)'
;MSVRASSVLLALWLASPATAQEPAANDGIECVPYEGPVRRRPGRPVLPVEYCETEGLPPAVWGPLPEFAAVPDRWRIVSSLGYPERLWDPYSGNNVLKGDRPAFGEDWFFFVSLISDSTFESRELPTPVSITSSTDPGALDIIGGPGQTMFIENLITEFVLYKGDTVFKPPDYEFRFIPVFNYTSVELDERGLVKVDPTSGTTRREGFVGIQGLFIDKHLRDVSERYDFDSVRVGIQPITADFRGFLFQDSPFGIRLFGTRDNNRWQYNLAAFRRIEKDTNSGLNDITENDLSDALRDDDVYLFNLYRQDLPFLGFTSQVALVHNRNRESDEPFIDDNGFLVRPAAIGTQRPREYDVTYLGYNGDGHIGRLNLTVSAYYAFGDESSATFVDAQSDISAGFFAAEASRDFDWIRARATVVYATGDDDPFDDESNGFDAIFENPLIAGADTSFWIRQFVPLIGGGRVAVSGQNGILNSLRPSKTQGQSNFTNPGLLLAGLGADFDLTPKLRLSMNANQLWFDKTASIEAARNQAPVARDIGQDLSLSVIYRPLTSQNIVLRLAASALIPGQGYRDLYGDETPFSLLANLVLAY
;
A
#
# COMPACT_ATOMS: atom_id res chain seq x y z
N MET A 1 39.46 10.13 17.69
CA MET A 1 39.04 11.52 18.01
C MET A 1 37.58 11.44 18.42
N SER A 2 37.24 11.94 19.58
CA SER A 2 35.97 11.70 20.27
C SER A 2 34.79 12.36 19.58
N VAL A 3 33.81 11.56 19.18
CA VAL A 3 32.50 12.00 18.73
C VAL A 3 31.62 12.21 19.97
N ARG A 4 31.22 13.45 20.21
CA ARG A 4 30.26 13.81 21.27
C ARG A 4 28.86 13.43 20.79
N ALA A 5 28.25 12.47 21.46
CA ALA A 5 26.84 12.19 21.35
C ALA A 5 26.04 13.36 21.97
N SER A 6 25.28 14.08 21.17
CA SER A 6 24.32 15.06 21.64
C SER A 6 23.02 14.32 21.99
N SER A 7 22.78 14.16 23.29
CA SER A 7 21.55 13.61 23.84
C SER A 7 20.39 14.58 23.62
N VAL A 8 19.45 14.24 22.75
CA VAL A 8 18.14 14.90 22.65
C VAL A 8 17.26 14.34 23.75
N LEU A 9 17.10 15.09 24.83
CA LEU A 9 16.13 14.82 25.91
C LEU A 9 14.72 15.12 25.40
N LEU A 10 13.98 14.07 25.08
CA LEU A 10 12.54 14.17 24.85
C LEU A 10 11.83 14.33 26.20
N ALA A 11 11.40 15.55 26.51
CA ALA A 11 10.61 15.82 27.72
C ALA A 11 9.19 15.24 27.55
N LEU A 12 8.94 14.10 28.15
CA LEU A 12 7.60 13.53 28.31
C LEU A 12 6.82 14.40 29.33
N TRP A 13 5.91 15.20 28.83
CA TRP A 13 4.89 15.81 29.67
C TRP A 13 3.88 14.72 30.07
N LEU A 14 3.96 14.30 31.32
CA LEU A 14 2.93 13.49 31.98
C LEU A 14 1.69 14.37 32.19
N ALA A 15 0.71 14.24 31.30
CA ALA A 15 -0.61 14.78 31.55
C ALA A 15 -1.23 14.02 32.73
N SER A 16 -1.55 14.72 33.80
CA SER A 16 -2.30 14.20 34.93
C SER A 16 -3.64 13.63 34.45
N PRO A 17 -4.11 12.50 34.98
CA PRO A 17 -5.41 11.97 34.60
C PRO A 17 -6.48 12.99 35.06
N ALA A 18 -7.26 13.48 34.10
CA ALA A 18 -8.49 14.20 34.42
C ALA A 18 -9.38 13.26 35.21
N THR A 19 -9.68 13.65 36.45
CA THR A 19 -10.67 12.98 37.29
C THR A 19 -12.00 13.04 36.55
N ALA A 20 -12.49 11.87 36.14
CA ALA A 20 -13.84 11.75 35.63
C ALA A 20 -14.80 12.23 36.72
N GLN A 21 -15.56 13.26 36.40
CA GLN A 21 -16.69 13.69 37.24
C GLN A 21 -17.69 12.53 37.25
N GLU A 22 -18.00 12.02 38.43
CA GLU A 22 -19.09 11.05 38.61
C GLU A 22 -20.37 11.66 38.03
N PRO A 23 -21.12 10.95 37.20
CA PRO A 23 -22.42 11.42 36.74
C PRO A 23 -23.35 11.51 37.97
N ALA A 24 -24.11 12.61 38.05
CA ALA A 24 -25.11 12.82 39.08
C ALA A 24 -26.02 11.59 39.14
N ALA A 25 -26.29 11.11 40.37
CA ALA A 25 -27.18 10.00 40.62
C ALA A 25 -28.56 10.30 40.00
N ASN A 26 -28.99 9.53 39.04
CA ASN A 26 -30.36 9.54 38.52
C ASN A 26 -31.23 8.77 39.53
N ASP A 27 -31.95 9.50 40.36
CA ASP A 27 -32.96 8.93 41.24
C ASP A 27 -34.11 8.34 40.38
N GLY A 28 -34.22 7.02 40.34
CA GLY A 28 -35.41 6.33 39.84
C GLY A 28 -35.19 5.32 38.71
N ILE A 29 -33.95 5.02 38.30
CA ILE A 29 -33.67 3.99 37.29
C ILE A 29 -33.19 2.72 38.02
N GLU A 30 -33.95 1.64 37.94
CA GLU A 30 -33.55 0.33 38.44
C GLU A 30 -32.63 -0.35 37.41
N CYS A 31 -31.38 -0.57 37.82
CA CYS A 31 -30.37 -1.18 36.94
C CYS A 31 -30.14 -2.63 37.37
N VAL A 32 -30.19 -3.57 36.45
CA VAL A 32 -29.90 -4.98 36.65
C VAL A 32 -28.56 -5.38 36.07
N PRO A 33 -27.80 -6.28 36.71
CA PRO A 33 -26.55 -6.77 36.17
C PRO A 33 -26.74 -7.44 34.80
N TYR A 34 -25.89 -7.11 33.84
CA TYR A 34 -25.90 -7.75 32.53
C TYR A 34 -25.27 -9.15 32.63
N GLU A 35 -26.07 -10.20 32.42
CA GLU A 35 -25.62 -11.61 32.45
C GLU A 35 -25.16 -12.16 31.10
N GLY A 36 -25.09 -11.33 30.07
CA GLY A 36 -24.67 -11.76 28.71
C GLY A 36 -23.15 -11.94 28.57
N PRO A 37 -22.69 -12.50 27.43
CA PRO A 37 -21.28 -12.76 27.20
C PRO A 37 -20.48 -11.45 27.12
N VAL A 38 -19.64 -11.20 28.12
CA VAL A 38 -18.76 -10.04 28.17
C VAL A 38 -17.45 -10.40 27.46
N ARG A 39 -17.12 -9.69 26.37
CA ARG A 39 -15.81 -9.82 25.72
C ARG A 39 -14.71 -9.29 26.63
N ARG A 40 -13.85 -10.19 27.11
CA ARG A 40 -12.71 -9.83 27.96
C ARG A 40 -11.56 -9.34 27.07
N ARG A 41 -11.08 -8.12 27.31
CA ARG A 41 -9.81 -7.61 26.77
C ARG A 41 -8.74 -7.63 27.86
N PRO A 42 -7.49 -8.07 27.57
CA PRO A 42 -6.40 -8.03 28.55
C PRO A 42 -6.22 -6.62 29.12
N GLY A 43 -5.99 -6.53 30.42
CA GLY A 43 -5.66 -5.26 31.10
C GLY A 43 -6.83 -4.36 31.47
N ARG A 44 -8.09 -4.75 31.24
CA ARG A 44 -9.26 -4.06 31.80
C ARG A 44 -9.92 -4.91 32.92
N PRO A 45 -10.17 -4.33 34.10
CA PRO A 45 -11.06 -4.97 35.04
C PRO A 45 -12.46 -5.11 34.41
N VAL A 46 -13.07 -6.27 34.58
CA VAL A 46 -14.47 -6.46 34.20
C VAL A 46 -15.29 -5.62 35.16
N LEU A 47 -15.66 -4.41 34.73
CA LEU A 47 -16.70 -3.65 35.47
C LEU A 47 -18.02 -4.36 35.18
N PRO A 48 -18.85 -4.58 36.20
CA PRO A 48 -20.20 -5.08 36.00
C PRO A 48 -20.93 -4.11 35.06
N VAL A 49 -21.39 -4.63 33.92
CA VAL A 49 -22.27 -3.86 33.03
C VAL A 49 -23.67 -3.96 33.62
N GLU A 50 -24.21 -2.86 34.10
CA GLU A 50 -25.59 -2.77 34.56
C GLU A 50 -26.46 -2.36 33.38
N TYR A 51 -27.57 -3.07 33.21
CA TYR A 51 -28.60 -2.69 32.24
C TYR A 51 -29.67 -1.91 33.02
N CYS A 52 -29.82 -0.63 32.69
CA CYS A 52 -30.84 0.21 33.32
C CYS A 52 -32.07 0.22 32.40
N GLU A 53 -33.18 -0.36 32.83
CA GLU A 53 -34.45 -0.18 32.15
C GLU A 53 -34.93 1.25 32.41
N THR A 54 -34.84 2.11 31.42
CA THR A 54 -35.59 3.35 31.41
C THR A 54 -37.07 2.97 31.31
N GLU A 55 -37.93 3.47 32.19
CA GLU A 55 -39.40 3.36 32.04
C GLU A 55 -39.75 3.64 30.57
N GLY A 56 -40.50 2.70 29.99
CA GLY A 56 -40.69 2.64 28.54
C GLY A 56 -41.08 3.99 27.97
N LEU A 57 -40.27 4.43 27.01
CA LEU A 57 -40.68 5.53 26.17
C LEU A 57 -42.11 5.24 25.69
N PRO A 58 -43.06 6.19 25.83
CA PRO A 58 -44.41 5.98 25.34
C PRO A 58 -44.34 5.47 23.89
N PRO A 59 -45.12 4.44 23.52
CA PRO A 59 -45.08 3.90 22.18
C PRO A 59 -45.22 5.05 21.19
N ALA A 60 -44.31 5.07 20.18
CA ALA A 60 -44.32 6.10 19.17
C ALA A 60 -45.73 6.14 18.56
N VAL A 61 -46.43 7.25 18.77
CA VAL A 61 -47.72 7.49 18.13
C VAL A 61 -47.41 7.75 16.66
N TRP A 62 -47.60 6.72 15.81
CA TRP A 62 -47.56 6.84 14.39
C TRP A 62 -48.77 7.64 13.95
N GLY A 63 -48.64 8.98 13.96
CA GLY A 63 -49.55 9.84 13.21
C GLY A 63 -49.39 9.60 11.68
N PRO A 64 -50.32 10.06 10.84
CA PRO A 64 -50.09 10.05 9.41
C PRO A 64 -48.76 10.73 9.14
N LEU A 65 -47.82 10.03 8.44
CA LEU A 65 -46.50 10.56 8.13
C LEU A 65 -46.72 11.91 7.43
N PRO A 66 -46.21 13.02 7.99
CA PRO A 66 -46.25 14.28 7.30
C PRO A 66 -45.58 14.12 5.94
N GLU A 67 -46.08 14.82 4.93
CA GLU A 67 -45.40 14.94 3.64
C GLU A 67 -43.90 15.08 3.87
N PHE A 68 -43.11 14.29 3.17
CA PHE A 68 -41.68 14.08 3.29
C PHE A 68 -40.94 15.37 3.68
N ALA A 69 -40.71 15.60 4.94
CA ALA A 69 -39.80 16.63 5.38
C ALA A 69 -38.39 16.05 5.30
N ALA A 70 -37.55 16.62 4.47
CA ALA A 70 -36.15 16.23 4.39
C ALA A 70 -35.54 16.26 5.79
N VAL A 71 -34.90 15.15 6.20
CA VAL A 71 -34.16 15.12 7.48
C VAL A 71 -33.11 16.23 7.41
N PRO A 72 -33.07 17.16 8.39
CA PRO A 72 -32.08 18.23 8.37
C PRO A 72 -30.68 17.63 8.33
N ASP A 73 -29.81 18.21 7.50
CA ASP A 73 -28.41 17.81 7.40
C ASP A 73 -27.73 17.89 8.78
N ARG A 74 -26.71 17.05 8.97
CA ARG A 74 -25.95 17.01 10.22
C ARG A 74 -25.53 18.41 10.69
N TRP A 75 -25.04 19.25 9.79
CA TRP A 75 -24.54 20.58 10.12
C TRP A 75 -25.64 21.54 10.63
N ARG A 76 -26.88 21.42 10.11
CA ARG A 76 -28.03 22.21 10.60
C ARG A 76 -28.42 21.78 12.01
N ILE A 77 -28.38 20.49 12.29
CA ILE A 77 -28.63 19.94 13.63
C ILE A 77 -27.57 20.45 14.62
N VAL A 78 -26.30 20.30 14.28
CA VAL A 78 -25.17 20.74 15.14
C VAL A 78 -25.23 22.25 15.37
N SER A 79 -25.53 23.04 14.30
CA SER A 79 -25.71 24.49 14.43
C SER A 79 -26.90 24.85 15.34
N SER A 80 -28.03 24.15 15.20
CA SER A 80 -29.21 24.39 16.05
C SER A 80 -28.99 24.06 17.53
N LEU A 81 -28.06 23.14 17.81
CA LEU A 81 -27.62 22.78 19.16
C LEU A 81 -26.59 23.77 19.75
N GLY A 82 -26.17 24.78 18.98
CA GLY A 82 -25.24 25.82 19.42
C GLY A 82 -23.79 25.38 19.57
N TYR A 83 -23.38 24.29 18.90
CA TYR A 83 -21.99 23.90 18.88
C TYR A 83 -21.14 24.94 18.13
N PRO A 84 -20.00 25.38 18.70
CA PRO A 84 -19.15 26.36 18.05
C PRO A 84 -18.40 25.78 16.85
N GLU A 85 -18.07 26.62 15.89
CA GLU A 85 -17.13 26.26 14.83
C GLU A 85 -15.69 26.17 15.37
N ARG A 86 -14.99 25.09 15.04
CA ARG A 86 -13.60 24.85 15.46
C ARG A 86 -12.79 24.29 14.30
N LEU A 87 -11.97 25.12 13.67
CA LEU A 87 -11.13 24.71 12.53
C LEU A 87 -10.07 23.67 12.90
N TRP A 88 -9.55 23.73 14.13
CA TRP A 88 -8.46 22.86 14.59
C TRP A 88 -8.92 21.65 15.39
N ASP A 89 -10.21 21.49 15.58
CA ASP A 89 -10.81 20.37 16.29
C ASP A 89 -11.85 19.69 15.38
N PRO A 90 -11.44 18.67 14.63
CA PRO A 90 -12.34 18.02 13.65
C PRO A 90 -13.45 17.17 14.30
N TYR A 91 -13.42 17.02 15.63
CA TYR A 91 -14.35 16.13 16.34
C TYR A 91 -15.39 16.84 17.19
N SER A 92 -15.14 18.10 17.57
CA SER A 92 -15.96 18.79 18.55
C SER A 92 -16.63 20.04 17.95
N GLY A 93 -17.62 19.85 17.10
CA GLY A 93 -18.40 20.95 16.52
C GLY A 93 -18.54 20.87 15.01
N ASN A 94 -18.87 22.01 14.41
CA ASN A 94 -18.90 22.16 12.96
C ASN A 94 -17.53 22.64 12.47
N ASN A 95 -16.97 21.93 11.50
CA ASN A 95 -15.71 22.30 10.89
C ASN A 95 -15.88 22.39 9.37
N VAL A 96 -15.81 23.59 8.81
CA VAL A 96 -15.94 23.83 7.37
C VAL A 96 -14.84 23.12 6.56
N LEU A 97 -13.65 22.94 7.14
CA LEU A 97 -12.54 22.23 6.49
C LEU A 97 -12.70 20.70 6.51
N LYS A 98 -13.72 20.18 7.17
CA LYS A 98 -14.06 18.76 7.22
C LYS A 98 -15.36 18.42 6.51
N GLY A 99 -15.91 19.37 5.75
CA GLY A 99 -17.18 19.18 5.06
C GLY A 99 -18.40 19.10 5.99
N ASP A 100 -18.27 19.54 7.23
CA ASP A 100 -19.37 19.47 8.19
C ASP A 100 -20.50 20.45 7.86
N ARG A 101 -20.22 21.51 7.11
CA ARG A 101 -21.20 22.45 6.58
C ARG A 101 -20.79 22.95 5.20
N PRO A 102 -21.73 23.49 4.39
CA PRO A 102 -21.38 24.11 3.12
C PRO A 102 -20.35 25.23 3.29
N ALA A 103 -19.35 25.24 2.42
CA ALA A 103 -18.38 26.33 2.31
C ALA A 103 -18.90 27.46 1.42
N PHE A 104 -19.70 27.09 0.38
CA PHE A 104 -20.31 28.02 -0.57
C PHE A 104 -21.76 27.62 -0.85
N GLY A 105 -22.65 28.59 -0.94
CA GLY A 105 -24.07 28.32 -1.21
C GLY A 105 -24.68 27.37 -0.15
N GLU A 106 -25.53 26.44 -0.60
CA GLU A 106 -26.24 25.50 0.27
C GLU A 106 -25.73 24.04 0.10
N ASP A 107 -24.96 23.74 -0.95
CA ASP A 107 -24.65 22.38 -1.40
C ASP A 107 -23.20 22.18 -1.85
N TRP A 108 -22.31 23.16 -1.67
CA TRP A 108 -20.88 23.04 -1.93
C TRP A 108 -20.09 22.89 -0.64
N PHE A 109 -19.40 21.77 -0.49
CA PHE A 109 -18.62 21.41 0.68
C PHE A 109 -17.15 21.38 0.37
N PHE A 110 -16.33 21.74 1.34
CA PHE A 110 -14.88 21.73 1.24
C PHE A 110 -14.29 20.82 2.32
N PHE A 111 -13.37 19.95 1.93
CA PHE A 111 -12.68 19.05 2.84
C PHE A 111 -11.18 19.18 2.66
N VAL A 112 -10.46 19.25 3.78
CA VAL A 112 -8.98 19.26 3.81
C VAL A 112 -8.51 18.15 4.73
N SER A 113 -7.57 17.35 4.24
CA SER A 113 -6.80 16.41 5.06
C SER A 113 -5.32 16.78 4.97
N LEU A 114 -4.62 16.65 6.07
CA LEU A 114 -3.19 16.84 6.17
C LEU A 114 -2.60 15.66 6.93
N ILE A 115 -1.66 14.94 6.30
CA ILE A 115 -0.99 13.79 6.88
C ILE A 115 0.51 14.02 6.80
N SER A 116 1.17 13.99 7.96
CA SER A 116 2.63 13.89 8.06
C SER A 116 2.98 12.44 8.35
N ASP A 117 3.75 11.83 7.46
CA ASP A 117 4.22 10.44 7.55
C ASP A 117 5.75 10.45 7.58
N SER A 118 6.30 10.35 8.80
CA SER A 118 7.73 10.38 9.07
C SER A 118 8.23 8.96 9.29
N THR A 119 9.20 8.51 8.51
CA THR A 119 9.82 7.19 8.64
C THR A 119 11.33 7.35 8.86
N PHE A 120 11.83 6.72 9.92
CA PHE A 120 13.26 6.51 10.15
C PHE A 120 13.55 5.02 10.05
N GLU A 121 14.56 4.63 9.27
CA GLU A 121 14.94 3.24 9.09
C GLU A 121 16.46 3.10 9.10
N SER A 122 16.95 2.11 9.86
CA SER A 122 18.33 1.64 9.82
C SER A 122 18.32 0.17 9.43
N ARG A 123 19.04 -0.19 8.38
CA ARG A 123 19.00 -1.52 7.80
C ARG A 123 20.35 -1.96 7.25
N GLU A 124 20.54 -3.26 7.15
CA GLU A 124 21.57 -3.89 6.32
C GLU A 124 20.89 -4.55 5.13
N LEU A 125 21.28 -4.18 3.93
CA LEU A 125 20.70 -4.69 2.69
C LEU A 125 21.81 -5.01 1.70
N PRO A 126 21.83 -6.22 1.10
CA PRO A 126 22.78 -6.53 0.05
C PRO A 126 22.56 -5.58 -1.14
N THR A 127 23.63 -4.95 -1.58
CA THR A 127 23.59 -3.94 -2.64
C THR A 127 24.70 -4.22 -3.64
N PRO A 128 24.51 -5.18 -4.55
CA PRO A 128 25.52 -5.50 -5.56
C PRO A 128 25.71 -4.30 -6.50
N VAL A 129 26.80 -3.58 -6.35
CA VAL A 129 27.10 -2.35 -7.12
C VAL A 129 27.58 -2.68 -8.53
N SER A 130 28.27 -3.81 -8.70
CA SER A 130 28.78 -4.24 -10.01
C SER A 130 28.87 -5.76 -10.09
N ILE A 131 28.48 -6.28 -11.24
CA ILE A 131 28.55 -7.73 -11.54
C ILE A 131 29.99 -8.23 -11.62
N THR A 132 30.97 -7.34 -11.86
CA THR A 132 32.30 -7.76 -12.34
C THR A 132 33.46 -7.36 -11.45
N SER A 133 33.26 -6.65 -10.34
CA SER A 133 34.38 -6.09 -9.57
C SER A 133 34.84 -6.94 -8.40
N SER A 134 34.15 -8.02 -8.08
CA SER A 134 34.47 -8.87 -6.93
C SER A 134 34.94 -10.26 -7.36
N THR A 135 36.00 -10.75 -6.70
CA THR A 135 36.40 -12.15 -6.77
C THR A 135 35.48 -13.09 -5.99
N ASP A 136 34.57 -12.48 -5.19
CA ASP A 136 33.53 -13.13 -4.43
C ASP A 136 32.17 -12.55 -4.85
N PRO A 137 31.57 -13.03 -5.94
CA PRO A 137 30.30 -12.54 -6.45
C PRO A 137 29.21 -12.75 -5.41
N GLY A 138 28.48 -11.67 -5.08
CA GLY A 138 27.44 -11.73 -4.06
C GLY A 138 27.88 -11.34 -2.67
N ALA A 139 29.15 -10.97 -2.46
CA ALA A 139 29.56 -10.38 -1.18
C ALA A 139 28.69 -9.16 -0.84
N LEU A 140 28.35 -9.01 0.45
CA LEU A 140 27.54 -7.90 0.95
C LEU A 140 28.30 -6.56 0.87
N ASP A 141 29.60 -6.59 1.09
CA ASP A 141 30.47 -5.42 1.12
C ASP A 141 31.52 -5.49 0.02
N ILE A 142 31.35 -4.65 -0.98
CA ILE A 142 32.30 -4.58 -2.08
C ILE A 142 33.26 -3.39 -1.92
N ILE A 143 32.73 -2.19 -1.61
CA ILE A 143 33.51 -0.95 -1.50
C ILE A 143 33.14 -0.16 -0.22
N GLY A 144 32.41 -0.70 0.68
CA GLY A 144 31.98 -0.04 1.90
C GLY A 144 31.33 -0.95 2.89
N GLY A 145 30.08 -1.32 2.68
CA GLY A 145 29.32 -2.19 3.56
C GLY A 145 27.82 -2.12 3.28
N PRO A 146 27.03 -3.04 3.86
CA PRO A 146 25.58 -3.14 3.60
C PRO A 146 24.75 -2.12 4.38
N GLY A 147 25.36 -1.35 5.29
CA GLY A 147 24.66 -0.44 6.19
C GLY A 147 23.99 0.73 5.46
N GLN A 148 22.73 0.95 5.79
CA GLN A 148 21.91 2.03 5.23
C GLN A 148 21.09 2.67 6.34
N THR A 149 21.12 4.00 6.42
CA THR A 149 20.28 4.78 7.33
C THR A 149 19.49 5.80 6.52
N MET A 150 18.19 5.88 6.74
CA MET A 150 17.34 6.80 6.00
C MET A 150 16.28 7.45 6.89
N PHE A 151 15.97 8.67 6.52
CA PHE A 151 14.82 9.44 7.02
C PHE A 151 13.98 9.88 5.83
N ILE A 152 12.68 9.62 5.89
CA ILE A 152 11.71 9.95 4.85
C ILE A 152 10.56 10.70 5.53
N GLU A 153 10.23 11.88 5.02
CA GLU A 153 9.06 12.64 5.41
C GLU A 153 8.17 12.86 4.21
N ASN A 154 6.89 12.48 4.34
CA ASN A 154 5.86 12.79 3.35
C ASN A 154 4.79 13.67 4.01
N LEU A 155 4.65 14.90 3.57
CA LEU A 155 3.52 15.73 3.93
C LEU A 155 2.46 15.65 2.81
N ILE A 156 1.44 14.84 3.06
CA ILE A 156 0.35 14.58 2.12
C ILE A 156 -0.77 15.56 2.44
N THR A 157 -1.16 16.37 1.46
CA THR A 157 -2.28 17.29 1.62
C THR A 157 -3.37 16.91 0.63
N GLU A 158 -4.61 16.80 1.09
CA GLU A 158 -5.74 16.51 0.24
C GLU A 158 -6.76 17.62 0.33
N PHE A 159 -7.11 18.19 -0.82
CA PHE A 159 -8.15 19.20 -0.98
C PHE A 159 -9.28 18.59 -1.78
N VAL A 160 -10.51 18.59 -1.24
CA VAL A 160 -11.69 18.10 -1.91
C VAL A 160 -12.78 19.18 -1.90
N LEU A 161 -13.25 19.55 -3.07
CA LEU A 161 -14.42 20.41 -3.24
C LEU A 161 -15.51 19.56 -3.90
N TYR A 162 -16.63 19.37 -3.23
CA TYR A 162 -17.72 18.57 -3.78
C TYR A 162 -19.07 19.27 -3.66
N LYS A 163 -19.97 18.92 -4.58
CA LYS A 163 -21.33 19.44 -4.65
C LYS A 163 -22.34 18.32 -4.44
N GLY A 164 -23.37 18.59 -3.66
CA GLY A 164 -24.52 17.71 -3.47
C GLY A 164 -24.56 17.01 -2.11
N ASP A 165 -25.64 16.28 -1.88
CA ASP A 165 -25.84 15.50 -0.66
C ASP A 165 -25.14 14.14 -0.81
N THR A 166 -24.12 13.89 0.02
CA THR A 166 -23.30 12.67 -0.03
C THR A 166 -23.73 11.59 0.96
N VAL A 167 -24.85 11.78 1.66
CA VAL A 167 -25.26 10.85 2.73
C VAL A 167 -25.62 9.47 2.17
N PHE A 168 -26.27 9.41 1.01
CA PHE A 168 -26.74 8.15 0.42
C PHE A 168 -26.36 7.96 -1.05
N LYS A 169 -25.83 8.99 -1.70
CA LYS A 169 -25.43 8.95 -3.10
C LYS A 169 -24.09 9.63 -3.31
N PRO A 170 -23.37 9.35 -4.42
CA PRO A 170 -22.18 10.09 -4.77
C PRO A 170 -22.47 11.58 -4.94
N PRO A 171 -21.47 12.47 -4.71
CA PRO A 171 -21.60 13.88 -5.00
C PRO A 171 -21.91 14.10 -6.49
N ASP A 172 -22.67 15.15 -6.83
CA ASP A 172 -22.95 15.52 -8.21
C ASP A 172 -21.67 15.86 -8.98
N TYR A 173 -20.74 16.53 -8.27
CA TYR A 173 -19.38 16.84 -8.72
C TYR A 173 -18.41 16.73 -7.55
N GLU A 174 -17.21 16.19 -7.81
CA GLU A 174 -16.08 16.23 -6.89
C GLU A 174 -14.83 16.69 -7.65
N PHE A 175 -14.13 17.68 -7.09
CA PHE A 175 -12.81 18.12 -7.53
C PHE A 175 -11.84 17.75 -6.45
N ARG A 176 -10.79 17.02 -6.79
CA ARG A 176 -9.78 16.57 -5.82
C ARG A 176 -8.38 16.91 -6.27
N PHE A 177 -7.58 17.41 -5.32
CA PHE A 177 -6.18 17.76 -5.52
C PHE A 177 -5.35 17.21 -4.35
N ILE A 178 -4.34 16.39 -4.65
CA ILE A 178 -3.49 15.70 -3.66
C ILE A 178 -2.02 15.96 -3.98
N PRO A 179 -1.45 17.10 -3.57
CA PRO A 179 -0.01 17.32 -3.59
C PRO A 179 0.65 16.59 -2.40
N VAL A 180 1.83 16.04 -2.65
CA VAL A 180 2.68 15.40 -1.64
C VAL A 180 4.04 16.07 -1.66
N PHE A 181 4.46 16.59 -0.50
CA PHE A 181 5.79 17.16 -0.30
C PHE A 181 6.64 16.09 0.36
N ASN A 182 7.67 15.65 -0.36
CA ASN A 182 8.58 14.61 0.13
C ASN A 182 9.93 15.26 0.51
N TYR A 183 10.54 14.72 1.55
CA TYR A 183 11.93 14.96 1.89
C TYR A 183 12.59 13.63 2.25
N THR A 184 13.72 13.32 1.62
CA THR A 184 14.51 12.14 1.90
C THR A 184 15.93 12.51 2.31
N SER A 185 16.45 11.80 3.33
CA SER A 185 17.85 11.85 3.71
C SER A 185 18.37 10.43 3.83
N VAL A 186 19.37 10.09 3.07
CA VAL A 186 19.96 8.75 2.99
C VAL A 186 21.46 8.85 3.28
N GLU A 187 21.97 7.94 4.12
CA GLU A 187 23.36 7.74 4.43
C GLU A 187 23.68 6.24 4.31
N LEU A 188 24.66 5.91 3.48
CA LEU A 188 25.05 4.55 3.13
C LEU A 188 26.51 4.31 3.46
N ASP A 189 26.88 3.05 3.69
CA ASP A 189 28.29 2.66 3.83
C ASP A 189 28.92 2.41 2.46
N GLU A 190 28.12 1.93 1.47
CA GLU A 190 28.59 1.56 0.13
C GLU A 190 28.57 2.77 -0.83
N ARG A 191 29.55 2.83 -1.72
CA ARG A 191 29.67 3.84 -2.79
C ARG A 191 29.03 3.37 -4.10
N GLY A 192 28.67 4.32 -4.97
CA GLY A 192 28.06 4.00 -6.25
C GLY A 192 26.60 3.54 -6.15
N LEU A 193 25.93 3.73 -5.00
CA LEU A 193 24.52 3.43 -4.78
C LEU A 193 23.64 4.67 -4.80
N VAL A 194 24.12 5.76 -4.20
CA VAL A 194 23.40 7.04 -4.20
C VAL A 194 23.34 7.63 -5.60
N LYS A 195 24.47 7.56 -6.32
CA LYS A 195 24.61 7.93 -7.73
C LYS A 195 25.58 6.96 -8.39
N VAL A 196 25.46 6.77 -9.70
CA VAL A 196 26.34 5.88 -10.47
C VAL A 196 27.81 6.32 -10.37
N ASP A 197 28.07 7.64 -10.24
CA ASP A 197 29.40 8.18 -10.00
C ASP A 197 29.81 7.96 -8.54
N PRO A 198 30.78 7.09 -8.24
CA PRO A 198 31.22 6.80 -6.89
C PRO A 198 31.90 7.99 -6.19
N THR A 199 32.30 9.02 -6.94
CA THR A 199 32.87 10.27 -6.38
C THR A 199 31.80 11.16 -5.74
N SER A 200 30.54 10.94 -6.04
CA SER A 200 29.38 11.64 -5.44
C SER A 200 29.17 11.33 -3.95
N GLY A 201 29.93 10.39 -3.40
CA GLY A 201 29.88 10.02 -1.98
C GLY A 201 28.78 8.99 -1.68
N THR A 202 28.37 8.96 -0.40
CA THR A 202 27.45 7.96 0.15
C THR A 202 26.21 8.58 0.81
N THR A 203 26.04 9.89 0.70
CA THR A 203 24.92 10.61 1.31
C THR A 203 24.11 11.35 0.24
N ARG A 204 22.78 11.36 0.41
CA ARG A 204 21.85 12.12 -0.44
C ARG A 204 20.78 12.77 0.43
N ARG A 205 20.47 14.04 0.14
CA ARG A 205 19.38 14.78 0.75
C ARG A 205 18.64 15.53 -0.34
N GLU A 206 17.37 15.22 -0.46
CA GLU A 206 16.53 15.75 -1.55
C GLU A 206 15.13 16.05 -1.05
N GLY A 207 14.47 17.01 -1.71
CA GLY A 207 13.07 17.32 -1.54
C GLY A 207 12.38 17.29 -2.89
N PHE A 208 11.17 16.72 -2.95
CA PHE A 208 10.38 16.61 -4.17
C PHE A 208 8.91 16.95 -3.89
N VAL A 209 8.21 17.47 -4.90
CA VAL A 209 6.77 17.73 -4.81
C VAL A 209 6.08 16.96 -5.93
N GLY A 210 5.34 15.90 -5.56
CA GLY A 210 4.57 15.10 -6.50
C GLY A 210 3.07 15.36 -6.40
N ILE A 211 2.35 15.19 -7.51
CA ILE A 211 0.88 15.26 -7.53
C ILE A 211 0.31 13.85 -7.66
N GLN A 212 -0.23 13.32 -6.55
CA GLN A 212 -0.77 11.98 -6.48
C GLN A 212 -2.27 11.90 -6.78
N GLY A 213 -2.93 13.05 -6.92
CA GLY A 213 -4.32 13.15 -7.33
C GLY A 213 -4.64 14.53 -7.86
N LEU A 214 -5.23 14.58 -9.06
CA LEU A 214 -5.79 15.79 -9.66
C LEU A 214 -6.89 15.35 -10.63
N PHE A 215 -8.12 15.28 -10.14
CA PHE A 215 -9.22 14.76 -10.94
C PHE A 215 -10.56 15.44 -10.68
N ILE A 216 -11.44 15.22 -11.64
CA ILE A 216 -12.86 15.59 -11.54
C ILE A 216 -13.66 14.29 -11.60
N ASP A 217 -14.57 14.13 -10.64
CA ASP A 217 -15.59 13.09 -10.62
C ASP A 217 -16.95 13.73 -10.91
N LYS A 218 -17.72 13.11 -11.79
CA LYS A 218 -19.07 13.53 -12.10
C LYS A 218 -20.04 12.37 -12.00
N HIS A 219 -21.03 12.53 -11.14
CA HIS A 219 -22.21 11.68 -11.13
C HIS A 219 -23.01 11.87 -12.44
N LEU A 220 -23.20 10.79 -13.19
CA LEU A 220 -23.90 10.84 -14.47
C LEU A 220 -25.41 10.65 -14.31
N ARG A 221 -25.79 9.65 -13.52
CA ARG A 221 -27.19 9.32 -13.28
C ARG A 221 -27.40 8.35 -12.13
N ASP A 222 -28.55 8.42 -11.49
CA ASP A 222 -29.11 7.36 -10.67
C ASP A 222 -29.73 6.30 -11.58
N VAL A 223 -29.48 5.03 -11.31
CA VAL A 223 -29.94 3.89 -12.13
C VAL A 223 -31.14 3.22 -11.50
N SER A 224 -31.29 3.32 -10.18
CA SER A 224 -32.41 2.76 -9.43
C SER A 224 -32.84 3.69 -8.28
N GLU A 225 -34.03 3.46 -7.73
CA GLU A 225 -34.52 4.13 -6.52
C GLU A 225 -33.72 3.72 -5.25
N ARG A 226 -32.78 2.78 -5.38
CA ARG A 226 -31.94 2.26 -4.31
C ARG A 226 -30.50 2.76 -4.38
N TYR A 227 -30.29 3.93 -4.98
CA TYR A 227 -29.00 4.61 -5.09
C TYR A 227 -27.94 3.88 -5.92
N ASP A 228 -28.35 2.96 -6.82
CA ASP A 228 -27.45 2.49 -7.86
C ASP A 228 -27.19 3.62 -8.86
N PHE A 229 -25.95 3.76 -9.29
CA PHE A 229 -25.51 4.92 -10.05
C PHE A 229 -24.48 4.57 -11.12
N ASP A 230 -24.23 5.54 -11.99
CA ASP A 230 -23.07 5.61 -12.88
C ASP A 230 -22.35 6.95 -12.66
N SER A 231 -21.03 6.90 -12.54
CA SER A 231 -20.14 8.07 -12.44
C SER A 231 -18.94 7.94 -13.36
N VAL A 232 -18.39 9.07 -13.76
CA VAL A 232 -17.15 9.16 -14.55
C VAL A 232 -16.12 10.00 -13.80
N ARG A 233 -14.87 9.55 -13.82
CA ARG A 233 -13.73 10.26 -13.24
C ARG A 233 -12.66 10.46 -14.29
N VAL A 234 -12.10 11.67 -14.36
CA VAL A 234 -11.04 12.03 -15.33
C VAL A 234 -9.94 12.80 -14.63
N GLY A 235 -8.71 12.42 -14.90
CA GLY A 235 -7.51 13.05 -14.35
C GLY A 235 -6.54 12.06 -13.72
N ILE A 236 -5.61 12.59 -12.91
CA ILE A 236 -4.64 11.80 -12.11
C ILE A 236 -5.38 11.25 -10.90
N GLN A 237 -5.54 9.94 -10.81
CA GLN A 237 -6.41 9.34 -9.82
C GLN A 237 -5.84 8.07 -9.21
N PRO A 238 -5.85 7.93 -7.88
CA PRO A 238 -5.44 6.69 -7.22
C PRO A 238 -6.35 5.53 -7.63
N ILE A 239 -5.76 4.40 -7.96
CA ILE A 239 -6.45 3.14 -8.28
C ILE A 239 -5.74 1.95 -7.67
N THR A 240 -6.50 1.00 -7.18
CA THR A 240 -6.04 -0.35 -6.81
C THR A 240 -6.90 -1.34 -7.56
N ALA A 241 -6.28 -2.21 -8.36
CA ALA A 241 -7.00 -3.12 -9.26
C ALA A 241 -7.64 -4.31 -8.52
N ASP A 242 -7.12 -4.67 -7.35
CA ASP A 242 -7.59 -5.78 -6.53
C ASP A 242 -7.64 -5.42 -5.03
N PHE A 243 -8.08 -6.34 -4.17
CA PHE A 243 -8.26 -6.06 -2.74
C PHE A 243 -6.97 -5.88 -1.95
N ARG A 244 -5.83 -6.34 -2.46
CA ARG A 244 -4.55 -6.37 -1.72
C ARG A 244 -3.39 -5.72 -2.44
N GLY A 245 -3.60 -5.15 -3.64
CA GLY A 245 -2.57 -4.45 -4.41
C GLY A 245 -1.55 -5.37 -5.08
N PHE A 246 -1.95 -6.57 -5.52
CA PHE A 246 -1.02 -7.52 -6.14
C PHE A 246 -0.66 -7.18 -7.56
N LEU A 247 -1.58 -6.59 -8.35
CA LEU A 247 -1.35 -6.39 -9.77
C LEU A 247 -1.02 -4.95 -10.13
N PHE A 248 -1.90 -4.01 -9.73
CA PHE A 248 -1.77 -2.62 -10.10
C PHE A 248 -2.33 -1.70 -9.03
N GLN A 249 -1.46 -0.93 -8.40
CA GLN A 249 -1.80 0.13 -7.45
C GLN A 249 -0.95 1.36 -7.74
N ASP A 250 -1.54 2.36 -8.39
CA ASP A 250 -0.85 3.56 -8.85
C ASP A 250 -1.77 4.79 -8.81
N SER A 251 -1.23 5.95 -9.15
CA SER A 251 -1.96 7.20 -9.41
C SER A 251 -1.75 7.64 -10.87
N PRO A 252 -2.25 6.89 -11.87
CA PRO A 252 -2.09 7.20 -13.28
C PRO A 252 -3.02 8.32 -13.74
N PHE A 253 -2.73 8.88 -14.91
CA PHE A 253 -3.65 9.77 -15.62
C PHE A 253 -4.63 8.96 -16.48
N GLY A 254 -5.93 9.29 -16.45
CA GLY A 254 -6.88 8.64 -17.34
C GLY A 254 -8.34 8.89 -17.03
N ILE A 255 -9.17 8.05 -17.62
CA ILE A 255 -10.64 8.08 -17.48
C ILE A 255 -11.12 6.77 -16.87
N ARG A 256 -12.06 6.86 -15.95
CA ARG A 256 -12.72 5.73 -15.29
C ARG A 256 -14.22 5.93 -15.26
N LEU A 257 -14.96 4.95 -15.77
CA LEU A 257 -16.41 4.80 -15.61
C LEU A 257 -16.66 3.74 -14.55
N PHE A 258 -17.49 4.05 -13.56
CA PHE A 258 -17.78 3.14 -12.48
C PHE A 258 -19.20 3.33 -11.96
N GLY A 259 -19.69 2.32 -11.29
CA GLY A 259 -21.05 2.37 -10.76
C GLY A 259 -21.46 1.09 -10.04
N THR A 260 -22.71 1.09 -9.61
CA THR A 260 -23.33 0.00 -8.86
C THR A 260 -24.62 -0.48 -9.49
N ARG A 261 -25.02 -1.71 -9.19
CA ARG A 261 -26.28 -2.34 -9.64
C ARG A 261 -26.84 -3.25 -8.56
N ASP A 262 -28.14 -3.48 -8.59
CA ASP A 262 -28.87 -4.39 -7.71
C ASP A 262 -28.65 -4.06 -6.23
N ASN A 263 -28.91 -2.79 -5.85
CA ASN A 263 -28.73 -2.31 -4.50
C ASN A 263 -27.27 -2.50 -4.00
N ASN A 264 -26.32 -2.05 -4.81
CA ASN A 264 -24.88 -2.14 -4.56
C ASN A 264 -24.33 -3.58 -4.45
N ARG A 265 -25.06 -4.60 -4.86
CA ARG A 265 -24.56 -5.99 -4.88
C ARG A 265 -23.54 -6.22 -5.98
N TRP A 266 -23.68 -5.54 -7.10
CA TRP A 266 -22.73 -5.51 -8.19
C TRP A 266 -22.07 -4.14 -8.25
N GLN A 267 -20.76 -4.14 -8.40
CA GLN A 267 -19.97 -2.93 -8.67
C GLN A 267 -19.09 -3.20 -9.89
N TYR A 268 -18.86 -2.18 -10.69
CA TYR A 268 -17.98 -2.29 -11.84
C TYR A 268 -17.07 -1.07 -11.98
N ASN A 269 -15.90 -1.31 -12.57
CA ASN A 269 -15.00 -0.28 -13.06
C ASN A 269 -14.58 -0.62 -14.48
N LEU A 270 -14.60 0.38 -15.35
CA LEU A 270 -14.02 0.34 -16.68
C LEU A 270 -13.11 1.55 -16.81
N ALA A 271 -11.83 1.34 -17.06
CA ALA A 271 -10.87 2.43 -17.09
C ALA A 271 -9.83 2.27 -18.19
N ALA A 272 -9.34 3.43 -18.66
CA ALA A 272 -8.18 3.55 -19.52
C ALA A 272 -7.23 4.56 -18.89
N PHE A 273 -6.04 4.10 -18.58
CA PHE A 273 -5.01 4.87 -17.89
C PHE A 273 -3.72 4.89 -18.70
N ARG A 274 -2.99 6.00 -18.60
CA ARG A 274 -1.59 6.11 -18.98
C ARG A 274 -0.77 6.35 -17.73
N ARG A 275 0.28 5.57 -17.53
CA ARG A 275 1.15 5.71 -16.36
C ARG A 275 1.95 7.00 -16.44
N ILE A 276 2.32 7.53 -15.28
CA ILE A 276 3.10 8.75 -15.14
C ILE A 276 4.50 8.38 -14.70
N GLU A 277 5.51 9.08 -15.22
CA GLU A 277 6.88 8.97 -14.73
C GLU A 277 6.95 9.25 -13.23
N LYS A 278 7.86 8.58 -12.57
CA LYS A 278 8.08 8.74 -11.14
C LYS A 278 9.40 9.42 -10.90
N ASP A 279 9.41 10.32 -9.94
CA ASP A 279 10.67 10.81 -9.39
C ASP A 279 11.54 9.64 -8.90
N THR A 280 12.80 9.69 -9.25
CA THR A 280 13.77 8.61 -9.03
C THR A 280 13.87 8.20 -7.57
N ASN A 281 13.78 9.16 -6.64
CA ASN A 281 14.11 8.96 -5.24
C ASN A 281 12.88 8.86 -4.33
N SER A 282 11.84 9.65 -4.55
CA SER A 282 10.61 9.59 -3.78
C SER A 282 9.60 8.57 -4.31
N GLY A 283 9.66 8.25 -5.60
CA GLY A 283 8.67 7.41 -6.28
C GLY A 283 7.30 8.09 -6.49
N LEU A 284 7.21 9.39 -6.25
CA LEU A 284 6.02 10.19 -6.51
C LEU A 284 5.88 10.50 -8.00
N ASN A 285 4.66 10.81 -8.45
CA ASN A 285 4.44 11.26 -9.82
C ASN A 285 5.25 12.52 -10.12
N ASP A 286 6.04 12.47 -11.18
CA ASP A 286 6.86 13.57 -11.65
C ASP A 286 6.17 14.33 -12.79
N ILE A 287 5.33 15.30 -12.42
CA ILE A 287 4.67 16.24 -13.34
C ILE A 287 4.99 17.69 -13.00
N THR A 288 5.83 17.94 -12.01
CA THR A 288 6.17 19.28 -11.56
C THR A 288 7.48 19.77 -12.17
N GLU A 289 8.37 18.86 -12.50
CA GLU A 289 9.65 19.16 -13.16
C GLU A 289 9.58 18.95 -14.68
N ASN A 290 8.66 18.10 -15.14
CA ASN A 290 8.41 17.83 -16.56
C ASN A 290 7.06 18.39 -17.02
N ASP A 291 6.94 18.75 -18.29
CA ASP A 291 5.64 19.02 -18.90
C ASP A 291 4.79 17.74 -18.88
N LEU A 292 3.46 17.88 -18.77
CA LEU A 292 2.57 16.73 -18.67
C LEU A 292 2.74 15.73 -19.84
N SER A 293 3.07 16.20 -21.04
CA SER A 293 3.34 15.35 -22.21
C SER A 293 4.56 14.46 -22.00
N ASP A 294 5.61 14.97 -21.38
CA ASP A 294 6.87 14.27 -21.16
C ASP A 294 6.80 13.38 -19.91
N ALA A 295 5.93 13.76 -18.96
CA ALA A 295 5.64 12.96 -17.78
C ALA A 295 4.79 11.72 -18.07
N LEU A 296 4.04 11.68 -19.19
CA LEU A 296 3.18 10.55 -19.55
C LEU A 296 4.00 9.47 -20.27
N ARG A 297 4.15 8.32 -19.61
CA ARG A 297 4.83 7.13 -20.17
C ARG A 297 4.04 6.52 -21.32
N ASP A 298 4.71 5.94 -22.30
CA ASP A 298 4.06 5.09 -23.29
C ASP A 298 3.70 3.69 -22.72
N ASP A 299 3.06 3.71 -21.58
CA ASP A 299 2.65 2.55 -20.80
C ASP A 299 1.16 2.70 -20.41
N ASP A 300 0.30 2.09 -21.22
CA ASP A 300 -1.15 2.17 -21.11
C ASP A 300 -1.71 0.96 -20.33
N VAL A 301 -2.65 1.20 -19.44
CA VAL A 301 -3.36 0.17 -18.66
C VAL A 301 -4.86 0.30 -18.87
N TYR A 302 -5.45 -0.72 -19.46
CA TYR A 302 -6.89 -0.87 -19.64
C TYR A 302 -7.43 -1.85 -18.61
N LEU A 303 -8.43 -1.43 -17.83
CA LEU A 303 -8.92 -2.19 -16.69
C LEU A 303 -10.43 -2.37 -16.76
N PHE A 304 -10.88 -3.61 -16.57
CA PHE A 304 -12.25 -3.96 -16.28
C PHE A 304 -12.33 -4.81 -15.02
N ASN A 305 -13.06 -4.33 -14.01
CA ASN A 305 -13.33 -5.05 -12.77
C ASN A 305 -14.83 -5.20 -12.58
N LEU A 306 -15.26 -6.39 -12.22
CA LEU A 306 -16.63 -6.68 -11.83
C LEU A 306 -16.65 -7.34 -10.46
N TYR A 307 -17.28 -6.69 -9.50
CA TYR A 307 -17.42 -7.17 -8.12
C TYR A 307 -18.83 -7.68 -7.88
N ARG A 308 -18.92 -8.76 -7.11
CA ARG A 308 -20.18 -9.28 -6.61
C ARG A 308 -20.09 -9.51 -5.11
N GLN A 309 -20.91 -8.80 -4.35
CA GLN A 309 -21.06 -9.03 -2.91
C GLN A 309 -21.87 -10.31 -2.64
N ASP A 310 -21.60 -10.93 -1.49
CA ASP A 310 -22.27 -12.14 -1.01
C ASP A 310 -22.17 -13.32 -1.99
N LEU A 311 -21.03 -13.48 -2.65
CA LEU A 311 -20.75 -14.59 -3.57
C LEU A 311 -19.34 -15.13 -3.27
N PRO A 312 -19.15 -16.46 -3.08
CA PRO A 312 -20.17 -17.53 -3.03
C PRO A 312 -20.94 -17.61 -1.70
N PHE A 313 -20.49 -16.86 -0.67
CA PHE A 313 -21.06 -16.89 0.68
C PHE A 313 -21.45 -15.49 1.13
N LEU A 314 -22.39 -15.38 2.05
CA LEU A 314 -22.76 -14.12 2.70
C LEU A 314 -21.54 -13.54 3.44
N GLY A 315 -21.24 -12.26 3.17
CA GLY A 315 -20.09 -11.56 3.73
C GLY A 315 -18.78 -11.82 3.00
N PHE A 316 -18.81 -12.45 1.81
CA PHE A 316 -17.67 -12.62 0.92
C PHE A 316 -17.91 -11.88 -0.40
N THR A 317 -16.94 -11.08 -0.83
CA THR A 317 -17.00 -10.34 -2.11
C THR A 317 -16.06 -10.99 -3.10
N SER A 318 -16.59 -11.39 -4.25
CA SER A 318 -15.82 -11.89 -5.39
C SER A 318 -15.61 -10.78 -6.42
N GLN A 319 -14.44 -10.77 -7.04
CA GLN A 319 -14.08 -9.87 -8.14
C GLN A 319 -13.51 -10.68 -9.29
N VAL A 320 -13.98 -10.40 -10.50
CA VAL A 320 -13.31 -10.78 -11.75
C VAL A 320 -12.63 -9.55 -12.32
N ALA A 321 -11.36 -9.68 -12.65
CA ALA A 321 -10.54 -8.62 -13.22
C ALA A 321 -10.03 -9.03 -14.61
N LEU A 322 -10.12 -8.13 -15.57
CA LEU A 322 -9.44 -8.21 -16.86
C LEU A 322 -8.62 -6.92 -17.00
N VAL A 323 -7.31 -7.08 -17.04
CA VAL A 323 -6.39 -5.94 -17.15
C VAL A 323 -5.47 -6.18 -18.33
N HIS A 324 -5.35 -5.20 -19.21
CA HIS A 324 -4.43 -5.24 -20.34
C HIS A 324 -3.42 -4.12 -20.20
N ASN A 325 -2.14 -4.46 -20.20
CA ASN A 325 -1.04 -3.52 -20.16
C ASN A 325 -0.34 -3.52 -21.52
N ARG A 326 -0.33 -2.37 -22.15
CA ARG A 326 0.33 -2.09 -23.41
C ARG A 326 1.50 -1.15 -23.18
N ASN A 327 2.72 -1.64 -23.31
CA ASN A 327 3.93 -0.85 -23.15
C ASN A 327 4.61 -0.64 -24.50
N ARG A 328 4.99 0.61 -24.82
CA ARG A 328 5.63 1.02 -26.09
C ARG A 328 6.85 1.91 -25.81
N GLU A 329 7.55 1.65 -24.72
CA GLU A 329 8.74 2.40 -24.28
C GLU A 329 10.03 1.87 -24.95
N SER A 330 10.01 1.63 -26.26
CA SER A 330 11.13 1.04 -27.00
C SER A 330 12.04 2.05 -27.71
N ASP A 331 11.68 3.34 -27.71
CA ASP A 331 12.37 4.32 -28.55
C ASP A 331 13.79 4.61 -28.04
N GLU A 332 13.95 4.86 -26.72
CA GLU A 332 15.24 5.18 -26.12
C GLU A 332 15.44 4.54 -24.74
N PRO A 333 16.69 4.19 -24.38
CA PRO A 333 17.01 3.82 -23.00
C PRO A 333 16.74 4.98 -22.03
N PHE A 334 16.09 4.68 -20.91
CA PHE A 334 15.84 5.67 -19.86
C PHE A 334 16.87 5.51 -18.73
N ILE A 335 17.57 6.59 -18.45
CA ILE A 335 18.55 6.71 -17.34
C ILE A 335 17.93 7.62 -16.29
N ASP A 336 17.92 7.17 -15.04
CA ASP A 336 17.37 7.95 -13.93
C ASP A 336 18.27 9.13 -13.50
N ASP A 337 17.79 10.00 -12.61
CA ASP A 337 18.51 11.20 -12.14
C ASP A 337 19.79 10.88 -11.36
N ASN A 338 19.93 9.64 -10.90
CA ASN A 338 21.13 9.13 -10.25
C ASN A 338 22.15 8.53 -11.23
N GLY A 339 21.81 8.46 -12.53
CA GLY A 339 22.64 7.97 -13.62
C GLY A 339 22.55 6.47 -13.88
N PHE A 340 21.57 5.75 -13.30
CA PHE A 340 21.38 4.32 -13.52
C PHE A 340 20.44 4.06 -14.69
N LEU A 341 20.78 3.06 -15.53
CA LEU A 341 19.90 2.57 -16.58
C LEU A 341 18.72 1.82 -15.94
N VAL A 342 17.50 2.24 -16.24
CA VAL A 342 16.27 1.67 -15.65
C VAL A 342 15.30 1.09 -16.65
N ARG A 343 15.34 1.54 -17.88
CA ARG A 343 14.65 0.94 -19.03
C ARG A 343 15.60 0.93 -20.21
N PRO A 344 15.92 -0.24 -20.74
CA PRO A 344 15.66 -1.59 -20.25
C PRO A 344 16.43 -1.93 -18.98
N ALA A 345 16.21 -3.13 -18.45
CA ALA A 345 17.04 -3.63 -17.34
C ALA A 345 18.53 -3.64 -17.74
N ALA A 346 19.42 -3.28 -16.79
CA ALA A 346 20.86 -3.23 -17.00
C ALA A 346 21.51 -4.63 -17.05
N ILE A 347 20.77 -5.63 -17.53
CA ILE A 347 21.19 -7.04 -17.68
C ILE A 347 20.73 -7.57 -19.03
N GLY A 348 21.30 -8.70 -19.45
CA GLY A 348 20.93 -9.35 -20.68
C GLY A 348 21.20 -8.50 -21.91
N THR A 349 20.26 -8.45 -22.85
CA THR A 349 20.43 -7.78 -24.14
C THR A 349 20.47 -6.26 -24.04
N GLN A 350 19.98 -5.68 -22.96
CA GLN A 350 19.89 -4.23 -22.71
C GLN A 350 19.25 -3.43 -23.87
N ARG A 351 18.31 -4.04 -24.56
CA ARG A 351 17.55 -3.37 -25.63
C ARG A 351 16.22 -2.85 -25.09
N PRO A 352 15.83 -1.63 -25.47
CA PRO A 352 14.47 -1.16 -25.25
C PRO A 352 13.45 -2.14 -25.83
N ARG A 353 12.39 -2.43 -25.10
CA ARG A 353 11.40 -3.43 -25.47
C ARG A 353 9.98 -2.93 -25.34
N GLU A 354 9.10 -3.55 -26.09
CA GLU A 354 7.66 -3.38 -26.02
C GLU A 354 7.01 -4.67 -25.56
N TYR A 355 5.85 -4.59 -24.97
CA TYR A 355 5.02 -5.75 -24.67
C TYR A 355 3.53 -5.42 -24.64
N ASP A 356 2.72 -6.44 -24.94
CA ASP A 356 1.28 -6.47 -24.77
C ASP A 356 0.93 -7.66 -23.87
N VAL A 357 0.44 -7.38 -22.64
CA VAL A 357 0.14 -8.42 -21.66
C VAL A 357 -1.28 -8.26 -21.14
N THR A 358 -2.03 -9.35 -21.17
CA THR A 358 -3.37 -9.43 -20.60
C THR A 358 -3.37 -10.29 -19.35
N TYR A 359 -3.93 -9.75 -18.26
CA TYR A 359 -4.10 -10.44 -17.00
C TYR A 359 -5.58 -10.77 -16.79
N LEU A 360 -5.88 -12.04 -16.66
CA LEU A 360 -7.19 -12.52 -16.21
C LEU A 360 -7.09 -12.86 -14.73
N GLY A 361 -7.91 -12.19 -13.90
CA GLY A 361 -7.84 -12.29 -12.45
C GLY A 361 -9.15 -12.71 -11.81
N TYR A 362 -9.04 -13.49 -10.74
CA TYR A 362 -10.09 -13.69 -9.74
C TYR A 362 -9.57 -13.29 -8.38
N ASN A 363 -10.31 -12.41 -7.70
CA ASN A 363 -10.00 -11.98 -6.35
C ASN A 363 -11.22 -12.17 -5.46
N GLY A 364 -11.00 -12.55 -4.21
CA GLY A 364 -12.03 -12.69 -3.22
C GLY A 364 -11.57 -12.19 -1.86
N ASP A 365 -12.43 -11.46 -1.16
CA ASP A 365 -12.15 -10.97 0.19
C ASP A 365 -13.42 -11.00 1.04
N GLY A 366 -13.29 -11.44 2.30
CA GLY A 366 -14.42 -11.47 3.21
C GLY A 366 -14.29 -12.56 4.28
N HIS A 367 -15.42 -13.11 4.71
CA HIS A 367 -15.43 -14.13 5.76
C HIS A 367 -16.37 -15.28 5.46
N ILE A 368 -15.99 -16.46 5.96
CA ILE A 368 -16.79 -17.67 5.97
C ILE A 368 -16.99 -18.06 7.44
N GLY A 369 -18.14 -17.70 8.00
CA GLY A 369 -18.37 -17.85 9.43
C GLY A 369 -17.40 -16.99 10.26
N ARG A 370 -16.45 -17.63 10.96
CA ARG A 370 -15.42 -16.91 11.76
C ARG A 370 -14.04 -16.88 11.10
N LEU A 371 -13.91 -17.43 9.91
CA LEU A 371 -12.67 -17.42 9.16
C LEU A 371 -12.69 -16.25 8.18
N ASN A 372 -11.77 -15.32 8.30
CA ASN A 372 -11.53 -14.31 7.28
C ASN A 372 -10.64 -14.94 6.20
N LEU A 373 -10.95 -14.70 4.94
CA LEU A 373 -10.26 -15.26 3.80
C LEU A 373 -10.08 -14.20 2.72
N THR A 374 -8.86 -14.03 2.26
CA THR A 374 -8.53 -13.30 1.04
C THR A 374 -7.87 -14.27 0.06
N VAL A 375 -8.28 -14.22 -1.20
CA VAL A 375 -7.71 -15.05 -2.27
C VAL A 375 -7.51 -14.18 -3.51
N SER A 376 -6.39 -14.33 -4.20
CA SER A 376 -6.12 -13.71 -5.49
C SER A 376 -5.45 -14.72 -6.41
N ALA A 377 -5.90 -14.78 -7.66
CA ALA A 377 -5.30 -15.59 -8.70
C ALA A 377 -5.26 -14.80 -10.00
N TYR A 378 -4.13 -14.81 -10.70
CA TYR A 378 -3.96 -14.16 -12.01
C TYR A 378 -3.28 -15.10 -12.99
N TYR A 379 -3.69 -15.02 -14.23
CA TYR A 379 -2.99 -15.59 -15.36
C TYR A 379 -2.64 -14.46 -16.33
N ALA A 380 -1.34 -14.29 -16.60
CA ALA A 380 -0.79 -13.32 -17.53
C ALA A 380 -0.42 -14.00 -18.83
N PHE A 381 -0.83 -13.43 -19.96
CA PHE A 381 -0.51 -13.92 -21.29
C PHE A 381 -0.39 -12.78 -22.27
N GLY A 382 0.47 -12.95 -23.26
CA GLY A 382 0.76 -11.93 -24.26
C GLY A 382 2.09 -12.17 -24.93
N ASP A 383 2.70 -11.10 -25.40
CA ASP A 383 3.99 -11.14 -26.07
C ASP A 383 4.86 -9.93 -25.76
N GLU A 384 6.16 -10.10 -25.85
CA GLU A 384 7.16 -9.04 -25.76
C GLU A 384 8.10 -9.08 -26.97
N SER A 385 8.53 -7.89 -27.42
CA SER A 385 9.37 -7.74 -28.62
C SER A 385 10.76 -8.38 -28.47
N SER A 386 11.24 -8.47 -27.23
CA SER A 386 12.48 -9.17 -26.86
C SER A 386 12.46 -9.53 -25.39
N ALA A 387 12.86 -10.75 -25.04
CA ALA A 387 13.07 -11.15 -23.65
C ALA A 387 14.39 -10.57 -23.09
N THR A 388 14.59 -10.70 -21.79
CA THR A 388 15.76 -10.12 -21.11
C THR A 388 17.10 -10.64 -21.67
N PHE A 389 17.19 -11.91 -22.04
CA PHE A 389 18.43 -12.53 -22.54
C PHE A 389 18.38 -12.91 -24.02
N VAL A 390 17.22 -12.81 -24.66
CA VAL A 390 17.00 -13.19 -26.06
C VAL A 390 16.58 -11.97 -26.86
N ASP A 391 17.30 -11.72 -27.96
CA ASP A 391 17.00 -10.64 -28.92
C ASP A 391 16.00 -11.13 -29.98
N ALA A 392 14.88 -11.65 -29.53
CA ALA A 392 13.77 -12.13 -30.35
C ALA A 392 12.46 -11.99 -29.57
N GLN A 393 11.35 -11.95 -30.30
CA GLN A 393 10.02 -11.98 -29.70
C GLN A 393 9.87 -13.21 -28.81
N SER A 394 9.25 -13.02 -27.65
CA SER A 394 8.96 -14.07 -26.69
C SER A 394 7.48 -14.04 -26.30
N ASP A 395 6.89 -15.22 -26.14
CA ASP A 395 5.51 -15.39 -25.68
C ASP A 395 5.47 -15.37 -24.14
N ILE A 396 4.55 -14.61 -23.57
CA ILE A 396 4.37 -14.51 -22.13
C ILE A 396 3.26 -15.46 -21.66
N SER A 397 3.56 -16.32 -20.68
CA SER A 397 2.60 -17.25 -20.08
C SER A 397 2.92 -17.50 -18.62
N ALA A 398 2.32 -16.75 -17.70
CA ALA A 398 2.70 -16.74 -16.30
C ALA A 398 1.51 -16.75 -15.34
N GLY A 399 1.68 -17.32 -14.16
CA GLY A 399 0.64 -17.48 -13.16
C GLY A 399 1.00 -16.93 -11.79
N PHE A 400 -0.02 -16.42 -11.10
CA PHE A 400 0.09 -15.92 -9.72
C PHE A 400 -1.06 -16.44 -8.87
N PHE A 401 -0.76 -16.80 -7.63
CA PHE A 401 -1.74 -17.16 -6.63
C PHE A 401 -1.33 -16.63 -5.26
N ALA A 402 -2.27 -16.04 -4.52
CA ALA A 402 -2.07 -15.65 -3.13
C ALA A 402 -3.34 -15.95 -2.31
N ALA A 403 -3.15 -16.43 -1.09
CA ALA A 403 -4.24 -16.60 -0.14
C ALA A 403 -3.76 -16.31 1.28
N GLU A 404 -4.60 -15.62 2.04
CA GLU A 404 -4.41 -15.40 3.47
C GLU A 404 -5.70 -15.74 4.20
N ALA A 405 -5.60 -16.65 5.17
CA ALA A 405 -6.68 -17.01 6.06
C ALA A 405 -6.37 -16.50 7.47
N SER A 406 -7.35 -15.89 8.14
CA SER A 406 -7.19 -15.44 9.52
C SER A 406 -8.40 -15.72 10.38
N ARG A 407 -8.16 -15.88 11.69
CA ARG A 407 -9.21 -16.09 12.66
C ARG A 407 -8.94 -15.29 13.93
N ASP A 408 -9.99 -14.64 14.43
CA ASP A 408 -9.96 -13.90 15.66
C ASP A 408 -10.32 -14.80 16.85
N PHE A 409 -9.45 -14.77 17.88
CA PHE A 409 -9.62 -15.41 19.17
C PHE A 409 -9.59 -14.33 20.25
N ASP A 410 -10.69 -13.58 20.35
CA ASP A 410 -10.84 -12.41 21.22
C ASP A 410 -9.82 -11.29 20.86
N TRP A 411 -8.75 -11.16 21.62
CA TRP A 411 -7.69 -10.15 21.41
C TRP A 411 -6.50 -10.66 20.57
N ILE A 412 -6.56 -11.89 20.09
CA ILE A 412 -5.52 -12.49 19.23
C ILE A 412 -6.12 -12.78 17.86
N ARG A 413 -5.44 -12.36 16.80
CA ARG A 413 -5.70 -12.81 15.43
C ARG A 413 -4.57 -13.70 14.97
N ALA A 414 -4.84 -14.93 14.62
CA ALA A 414 -3.91 -15.81 13.94
C ALA A 414 -4.10 -15.73 12.43
N ARG A 415 -3.00 -15.77 11.67
CA ARG A 415 -2.97 -15.71 10.20
C ARG A 415 -2.11 -16.82 9.62
N ALA A 416 -2.50 -17.31 8.45
CA ALA A 416 -1.70 -18.20 7.61
C ALA A 416 -1.77 -17.70 6.18
N THR A 417 -0.62 -17.62 5.51
CA THR A 417 -0.48 -17.02 4.20
C THR A 417 0.27 -17.95 3.27
N VAL A 418 -0.13 -17.98 2.01
CA VAL A 418 0.63 -18.60 0.92
C VAL A 418 0.62 -17.67 -0.28
N VAL A 419 1.77 -17.53 -0.94
CA VAL A 419 1.91 -16.80 -2.21
C VAL A 419 2.74 -17.66 -3.15
N TYR A 420 2.31 -17.74 -4.40
CA TYR A 420 3.03 -18.41 -5.47
C TYR A 420 3.00 -17.54 -6.74
N ALA A 421 4.15 -17.29 -7.29
CA ALA A 421 4.35 -16.68 -8.59
C ALA A 421 5.25 -17.59 -9.41
N THR A 422 4.88 -17.90 -10.64
CA THR A 422 5.71 -18.70 -11.54
C THR A 422 7.03 -18.01 -11.84
N GLY A 423 8.09 -18.78 -11.99
CA GLY A 423 9.40 -18.35 -12.46
C GLY A 423 9.68 -18.90 -13.85
N ASP A 424 10.58 -18.24 -14.55
CA ASP A 424 11.07 -18.62 -15.85
C ASP A 424 12.16 -19.70 -15.73
N ASP A 425 12.02 -20.82 -16.44
CA ASP A 425 12.89 -21.98 -16.31
C ASP A 425 13.95 -22.10 -17.41
N ASP A 426 13.81 -21.38 -18.51
CA ASP A 426 14.87 -21.25 -19.53
C ASP A 426 14.93 -19.82 -20.11
N PRO A 427 15.74 -18.93 -19.52
CA PRO A 427 15.80 -17.52 -19.94
C PRO A 427 16.34 -17.30 -21.36
N PHE A 428 16.68 -18.35 -22.10
CA PHE A 428 17.25 -18.29 -23.44
C PHE A 428 16.34 -18.86 -24.53
N ASP A 429 15.13 -19.32 -24.17
CA ASP A 429 14.12 -19.75 -25.15
C ASP A 429 13.20 -18.58 -25.58
N ASP A 430 12.11 -18.89 -26.29
CA ASP A 430 11.14 -17.93 -26.81
C ASP A 430 9.86 -17.85 -25.94
N GLU A 431 9.91 -18.34 -24.69
CA GLU A 431 8.84 -18.25 -23.70
C GLU A 431 9.31 -17.51 -22.45
N SER A 432 8.51 -16.58 -21.91
CA SER A 432 8.75 -15.86 -20.67
C SER A 432 7.69 -16.26 -19.64
N ASN A 433 8.06 -17.18 -18.73
CA ASN A 433 7.11 -17.84 -17.84
C ASN A 433 7.09 -17.26 -16.41
N GLY A 434 7.90 -16.27 -16.11
CA GLY A 434 7.96 -15.60 -14.80
C GLY A 434 6.84 -14.57 -14.62
N PHE A 435 5.99 -14.75 -13.60
CA PHE A 435 4.94 -13.76 -13.34
C PHE A 435 5.53 -12.44 -12.84
N ASP A 436 5.10 -11.34 -13.45
CA ASP A 436 5.36 -10.00 -12.96
C ASP A 436 4.10 -9.14 -12.96
N ALA A 437 3.98 -8.25 -11.99
CA ALA A 437 2.88 -7.33 -11.88
C ALA A 437 3.14 -6.05 -12.69
N ILE A 438 2.13 -5.22 -12.90
CA ILE A 438 2.30 -3.90 -13.54
C ILE A 438 2.97 -2.94 -12.56
N PHE A 439 2.36 -2.76 -11.39
CA PHE A 439 2.88 -1.91 -10.31
C PHE A 439 2.22 -2.29 -8.99
N GLU A 440 2.78 -3.28 -8.30
CA GLU A 440 2.20 -3.85 -7.10
C GLU A 440 2.57 -3.07 -5.82
N ASN A 441 1.70 -3.16 -4.82
CA ASN A 441 1.97 -2.76 -3.44
C ASN A 441 1.22 -3.72 -2.49
N PRO A 442 1.67 -4.98 -2.38
CA PRO A 442 0.93 -6.03 -1.71
C PRO A 442 0.81 -5.82 -0.20
N LEU A 443 -0.40 -6.03 0.32
CA LEU A 443 -0.74 -5.97 1.74
C LEU A 443 -1.07 -7.38 2.26
N ILE A 444 -0.06 -8.23 2.38
CA ILE A 444 -0.17 -9.62 2.80
C ILE A 444 1.10 -10.07 3.55
N ALA A 445 1.03 -11.14 4.33
CA ALA A 445 2.20 -11.75 5.00
C ALA A 445 3.01 -10.80 5.91
N GLY A 446 2.37 -9.78 6.48
CA GLY A 446 3.05 -8.76 7.29
C GLY A 446 3.86 -7.76 6.46
N ALA A 447 3.45 -7.47 5.24
CA ALA A 447 4.16 -6.67 4.24
C ALA A 447 4.81 -5.39 4.76
N ASP A 448 4.10 -4.58 5.55
CA ASP A 448 4.60 -3.31 6.09
C ASP A 448 5.85 -3.45 7.01
N THR A 449 6.15 -4.66 7.47
CA THR A 449 7.24 -4.94 8.41
C THR A 449 8.13 -6.10 7.98
N SER A 450 7.74 -6.88 6.98
CA SER A 450 8.53 -7.96 6.40
C SER A 450 9.85 -7.42 5.84
N PHE A 451 10.95 -8.11 6.08
CA PHE A 451 12.22 -7.73 5.47
C PHE A 451 12.17 -7.90 3.95
N TRP A 452 11.76 -9.08 3.47
CA TRP A 452 11.74 -9.38 2.05
C TRP A 452 10.80 -8.48 1.24
N ILE A 453 9.57 -8.34 1.71
CA ILE A 453 8.53 -7.62 0.97
C ILE A 453 8.78 -6.11 0.99
N ARG A 454 9.18 -5.56 2.13
CA ARG A 454 9.40 -4.13 2.28
C ARG A 454 10.71 -3.66 1.65
N GLN A 455 11.80 -4.42 1.78
CA GLN A 455 13.12 -3.97 1.37
C GLN A 455 13.38 -4.11 -0.13
N PHE A 456 12.63 -4.96 -0.82
CA PHE A 456 12.86 -5.24 -2.23
C PHE A 456 14.33 -5.59 -2.49
N VAL A 457 14.77 -6.72 -1.93
CA VAL A 457 16.15 -7.20 -2.01
C VAL A 457 16.61 -7.31 -3.47
N PRO A 458 17.64 -6.57 -3.92
CA PRO A 458 18.06 -6.61 -5.31
C PRO A 458 18.80 -7.91 -5.60
N LEU A 459 18.33 -8.70 -6.56
CA LEU A 459 18.97 -9.96 -6.96
C LEU A 459 20.10 -9.78 -7.97
N ILE A 460 20.14 -8.62 -8.63
CA ILE A 460 21.13 -8.27 -9.66
C ILE A 460 21.78 -6.94 -9.35
N GLY A 461 22.92 -6.66 -9.96
CA GLY A 461 23.62 -5.37 -9.85
C GLY A 461 22.82 -4.20 -10.42
N GLY A 462 23.24 -2.98 -10.14
CA GLY A 462 22.59 -1.75 -10.58
C GLY A 462 22.17 -0.88 -9.40
N GLY A 463 23.10 -0.60 -8.50
CA GLY A 463 22.93 0.03 -7.20
C GLY A 463 21.85 1.08 -7.09
N ARG A 464 20.91 0.89 -6.17
CA ARG A 464 19.83 1.80 -5.87
C ARG A 464 19.44 1.68 -4.41
N VAL A 465 18.98 2.78 -3.88
CA VAL A 465 18.38 2.81 -2.56
C VAL A 465 16.87 2.91 -2.72
N ALA A 466 16.16 1.85 -2.43
CA ALA A 466 14.70 1.88 -2.39
C ALA A 466 14.26 2.66 -1.15
N VAL A 467 13.74 3.87 -1.35
CA VAL A 467 13.19 4.73 -0.29
C VAL A 467 11.67 4.89 -0.40
N SER A 468 11.07 4.46 -1.51
CA SER A 468 9.61 4.48 -1.64
C SER A 468 8.97 3.52 -0.63
N GLY A 469 7.89 3.95 0.02
CA GLY A 469 7.14 3.11 0.95
C GLY A 469 6.27 2.03 0.29
N GLN A 470 6.53 1.69 -0.97
CA GLN A 470 5.79 0.65 -1.68
C GLN A 470 6.40 -0.71 -1.45
N ASN A 471 5.58 -1.65 -1.00
CA ASN A 471 5.96 -3.04 -0.84
C ASN A 471 6.11 -3.73 -2.20
N GLY A 472 6.97 -4.74 -2.27
CA GLY A 472 7.16 -5.58 -3.46
C GLY A 472 7.39 -7.03 -3.05
N ILE A 473 6.52 -7.92 -3.45
CA ILE A 473 6.65 -9.35 -3.13
C ILE A 473 7.44 -10.09 -4.20
N LEU A 474 7.41 -9.58 -5.43
CA LEU A 474 8.05 -10.20 -6.59
C LEU A 474 9.42 -9.57 -6.83
N ASN A 475 10.49 -10.37 -6.78
CA ASN A 475 11.81 -9.98 -7.19
C ASN A 475 12.03 -10.30 -8.69
N SER A 476 11.44 -9.46 -9.52
CA SER A 476 11.31 -9.67 -10.96
C SER A 476 12.53 -9.27 -11.79
N LEU A 477 13.69 -9.08 -11.17
CA LEU A 477 14.91 -8.58 -11.83
C LEU A 477 14.72 -7.20 -12.49
N ARG A 478 13.73 -6.42 -12.06
CA ARG A 478 13.60 -5.03 -12.49
C ARG A 478 14.71 -4.18 -11.86
N PRO A 479 15.32 -3.28 -12.62
CA PRO A 479 16.31 -2.36 -12.05
C PRO A 479 15.66 -1.32 -11.12
N SER A 480 14.41 -0.98 -11.38
CA SER A 480 13.59 -0.10 -10.56
C SER A 480 12.15 -0.58 -10.57
N LYS A 481 11.55 -0.67 -9.39
CA LYS A 481 10.13 -0.96 -9.26
C LYS A 481 9.25 0.17 -9.79
N THR A 482 9.65 1.42 -9.51
CA THR A 482 8.85 2.61 -9.83
C THR A 482 8.97 3.03 -11.29
N GLN A 483 10.16 2.97 -11.88
CA GLN A 483 10.46 3.47 -13.22
C GLN A 483 10.73 2.36 -14.25
N GLY A 484 10.99 1.12 -13.81
CA GLY A 484 11.28 -0.01 -14.70
C GLY A 484 10.03 -0.55 -15.40
N GLN A 485 10.27 -1.38 -16.42
CA GLN A 485 9.26 -2.17 -17.11
C GLN A 485 9.01 -3.49 -16.35
N SER A 486 7.85 -4.12 -16.57
CA SER A 486 7.60 -5.48 -16.09
C SER A 486 8.57 -6.46 -16.76
N ASN A 487 9.03 -7.47 -16.03
CA ASN A 487 10.00 -8.44 -16.51
C ASN A 487 9.52 -9.87 -16.28
N PHE A 488 9.18 -10.58 -17.34
CA PHE A 488 8.64 -11.93 -17.28
C PHE A 488 9.73 -13.01 -17.31
N THR A 489 10.98 -12.63 -17.58
CA THR A 489 12.17 -13.49 -17.37
C THR A 489 12.68 -13.31 -15.95
N ASN A 490 12.02 -13.91 -14.96
CA ASN A 490 12.29 -13.71 -13.54
C ASN A 490 12.19 -15.03 -12.74
N PRO A 491 12.73 -15.10 -11.52
CA PRO A 491 12.80 -16.34 -10.76
C PRO A 491 11.48 -16.80 -10.15
N GLY A 492 10.41 -15.97 -10.16
CA GLY A 492 9.20 -16.26 -9.41
C GLY A 492 9.45 -16.39 -7.91
N LEU A 493 8.38 -16.74 -7.17
CA LEU A 493 8.42 -16.84 -5.71
C LEU A 493 7.42 -17.85 -5.18
N LEU A 494 7.81 -18.63 -4.17
CA LEU A 494 6.92 -19.33 -3.25
C LEU A 494 7.13 -18.79 -1.84
N LEU A 495 6.06 -18.37 -1.17
CA LEU A 495 6.06 -17.92 0.23
C LEU A 495 5.01 -18.71 1.02
N ALA A 496 5.40 -19.22 2.18
CA ALA A 496 4.49 -19.78 3.17
C ALA A 496 4.73 -19.09 4.51
N GLY A 497 3.69 -18.45 5.05
CA GLY A 497 3.80 -17.57 6.22
C GLY A 497 2.79 -17.87 7.32
N LEU A 498 3.19 -17.58 8.55
CA LEU A 498 2.35 -17.55 9.74
C LEU A 498 2.50 -16.18 10.41
N GLY A 499 1.38 -15.66 10.91
CA GLY A 499 1.37 -14.39 11.63
C GLY A 499 0.40 -14.40 12.79
N ALA A 500 0.64 -13.51 13.73
CA ALA A 500 -0.27 -13.25 14.84
C ALA A 500 -0.28 -11.78 15.22
N ASP A 501 -1.48 -11.25 15.46
CA ASP A 501 -1.67 -9.91 16.03
C ASP A 501 -2.28 -10.03 17.42
N PHE A 502 -1.74 -9.26 18.34
CA PHE A 502 -2.15 -9.23 19.75
C PHE A 502 -2.60 -7.82 20.10
N ASP A 503 -3.90 -7.61 20.27
CA ASP A 503 -4.48 -6.35 20.75
C ASP A 503 -4.32 -6.26 22.28
N LEU A 504 -3.11 -5.96 22.75
CA LEU A 504 -2.77 -5.92 24.20
C LEU A 504 -3.63 -4.92 24.96
N THR A 505 -3.92 -3.80 24.32
CA THR A 505 -4.88 -2.79 24.79
C THR A 505 -5.59 -2.17 23.58
N PRO A 506 -6.67 -1.39 23.74
CA PRO A 506 -7.26 -0.65 22.62
C PRO A 506 -6.31 0.30 21.89
N LYS A 507 -5.19 0.66 22.54
CA LYS A 507 -4.18 1.59 22.02
C LYS A 507 -2.91 0.90 21.52
N LEU A 508 -2.67 -0.35 21.91
CA LEU A 508 -1.41 -1.05 21.69
C LEU A 508 -1.63 -2.41 21.04
N ARG A 509 -1.09 -2.58 19.83
CA ARG A 509 -1.04 -3.85 19.11
C ARG A 509 0.40 -4.30 18.95
N LEU A 510 0.63 -5.58 19.16
CA LEU A 510 1.84 -6.29 18.81
C LEU A 510 1.54 -7.20 17.62
N SER A 511 2.37 -7.18 16.57
CA SER A 511 2.24 -8.08 15.41
C SER A 511 3.53 -8.84 15.19
N MET A 512 3.43 -10.12 14.88
CA MET A 512 4.55 -11.03 14.61
C MET A 512 4.27 -11.77 13.31
N ASN A 513 5.31 -11.95 12.47
CA ASN A 513 5.21 -12.74 11.24
C ASN A 513 6.48 -13.58 11.07
N ALA A 514 6.31 -14.77 10.49
CA ALA A 514 7.37 -15.67 10.09
C ALA A 514 7.00 -16.25 8.72
N ASN A 515 7.79 -15.93 7.69
CA ASN A 515 7.58 -16.37 6.33
C ASN A 515 8.77 -17.20 5.87
N GLN A 516 8.54 -18.36 5.30
CA GLN A 516 9.56 -19.14 4.60
C GLN A 516 9.44 -18.83 3.10
N LEU A 517 10.57 -18.58 2.44
CA LEU A 517 10.65 -18.08 1.07
C LEU A 517 11.52 -19.01 0.21
N TRP A 518 11.07 -19.22 -1.04
CA TRP A 518 11.82 -19.96 -2.06
C TRP A 518 11.65 -19.27 -3.43
N PHE A 519 12.69 -19.30 -4.23
CA PHE A 519 12.55 -19.07 -5.66
C PHE A 519 11.74 -20.22 -6.30
N ASP A 520 10.87 -19.91 -7.26
CA ASP A 520 10.24 -20.96 -8.05
C ASP A 520 11.24 -21.60 -9.01
N LYS A 521 12.01 -20.78 -9.69
CA LYS A 521 13.10 -21.15 -10.61
C LYS A 521 14.33 -20.30 -10.32
N THR A 522 15.51 -20.78 -10.70
CA THR A 522 16.77 -20.04 -10.50
C THR A 522 17.53 -19.73 -11.78
N ALA A 523 17.06 -20.26 -12.92
CA ALA A 523 17.73 -20.12 -14.21
C ALA A 523 17.96 -18.67 -14.63
N SER A 524 16.96 -17.80 -14.45
CA SER A 524 17.07 -16.37 -14.77
C SER A 524 18.10 -15.64 -13.90
N ILE A 525 18.21 -15.98 -12.60
CA ILE A 525 19.23 -15.42 -11.69
C ILE A 525 20.61 -15.95 -12.09
N GLU A 526 20.74 -17.25 -12.35
CA GLU A 526 21.98 -17.88 -12.76
C GLU A 526 22.52 -17.25 -14.05
N ALA A 527 21.64 -17.01 -15.03
CA ALA A 527 21.98 -16.31 -16.26
C ALA A 527 22.41 -14.86 -16.00
N ALA A 528 21.62 -14.11 -15.21
CA ALA A 528 21.88 -12.70 -14.91
C ALA A 528 23.21 -12.48 -14.19
N ARG A 529 23.58 -13.39 -13.29
CA ARG A 529 24.79 -13.29 -12.46
C ARG A 529 25.98 -14.07 -13.04
N ASN A 530 25.77 -14.84 -14.11
CA ASN A 530 26.73 -15.81 -14.64
C ASN A 530 27.28 -16.72 -13.50
N GLN A 531 26.39 -17.20 -12.65
CA GLN A 531 26.68 -17.94 -11.42
C GLN A 531 25.73 -19.13 -11.31
N ALA A 532 26.23 -20.35 -11.31
CA ALA A 532 25.46 -21.57 -11.14
C ALA A 532 26.25 -22.62 -10.34
N PRO A 533 25.57 -23.49 -9.54
CA PRO A 533 24.13 -23.46 -9.27
C PRO A 533 23.74 -22.45 -8.18
N VAL A 534 22.49 -21.98 -8.20
CA VAL A 534 21.84 -21.22 -7.14
C VAL A 534 20.72 -22.08 -6.55
N ALA A 535 20.71 -22.28 -5.24
CA ALA A 535 19.65 -23.04 -4.58
C ALA A 535 18.34 -22.25 -4.49
N ARG A 536 17.20 -22.95 -4.45
CA ARG A 536 15.87 -22.31 -4.38
C ARG A 536 15.53 -21.69 -3.02
N ASP A 537 16.10 -22.19 -1.92
CA ASP A 537 15.78 -21.76 -0.56
C ASP A 537 16.33 -20.35 -0.27
N ILE A 538 15.46 -19.35 -0.24
CA ILE A 538 15.84 -17.96 0.09
C ILE A 538 16.07 -17.82 1.59
N GLY A 539 15.21 -18.41 2.42
CA GLY A 539 15.35 -18.35 3.88
C GLY A 539 14.07 -17.95 4.60
N GLN A 540 14.23 -17.56 5.86
CA GLN A 540 13.14 -17.21 6.76
C GLN A 540 13.13 -15.71 7.03
N ASP A 541 12.04 -15.04 6.66
CA ASP A 541 11.77 -13.65 6.97
C ASP A 541 10.95 -13.57 8.27
N LEU A 542 11.55 -12.99 9.29
CA LEU A 542 10.96 -12.84 10.62
C LEU A 542 10.73 -11.35 10.89
N SER A 543 9.54 -10.99 11.35
CA SER A 543 9.25 -9.60 11.72
C SER A 543 8.41 -9.48 12.99
N LEU A 544 8.67 -8.39 13.71
CA LEU A 544 7.97 -7.98 14.91
C LEU A 544 7.65 -6.49 14.82
N SER A 545 6.40 -6.11 15.10
CA SER A 545 6.04 -4.69 15.14
C SER A 545 5.10 -4.36 16.30
N VAL A 546 5.26 -3.15 16.81
CA VAL A 546 4.41 -2.54 17.84
C VAL A 546 3.73 -1.32 17.24
N ILE A 547 2.40 -1.27 17.31
CA ILE A 547 1.61 -0.13 16.85
C ILE A 547 0.93 0.49 18.07
N TYR A 548 1.20 1.78 18.31
CA TYR A 548 0.64 2.54 19.42
C TYR A 548 -0.22 3.71 18.92
N ARG A 549 -1.47 3.78 19.41
CA ARG A 549 -2.46 4.82 19.08
C ARG A 549 -2.88 5.53 20.37
N PRO A 550 -2.19 6.61 20.79
CA PRO A 550 -2.43 7.24 22.09
C PRO A 550 -3.85 7.77 22.26
N LEU A 551 -4.48 8.24 21.16
CA LEU A 551 -5.83 8.81 21.17
C LEU A 551 -6.94 7.79 20.86
N THR A 552 -6.61 6.49 20.64
CA THR A 552 -7.53 5.45 20.15
C THR A 552 -8.11 5.73 18.75
N SER A 553 -7.69 6.81 18.10
CA SER A 553 -7.99 7.19 16.72
C SER A 553 -6.76 7.01 15.83
N GLN A 554 -6.88 7.29 14.54
CA GLN A 554 -5.78 7.24 13.58
C GLN A 554 -5.02 8.57 13.46
N ASN A 555 -5.35 9.59 14.26
CA ASN A 555 -4.71 10.91 14.17
C ASN A 555 -3.26 10.90 14.62
N ILE A 556 -2.90 10.02 15.55
CA ILE A 556 -1.51 9.79 15.96
C ILE A 556 -1.29 8.29 15.97
N VAL A 557 -0.40 7.82 15.12
CA VAL A 557 -0.01 6.41 15.06
C VAL A 557 1.51 6.34 15.10
N LEU A 558 2.05 5.64 16.10
CA LEU A 558 3.45 5.30 16.18
C LEU A 558 3.62 3.80 15.90
N ARG A 559 4.50 3.46 14.97
CA ARG A 559 4.91 2.08 14.67
C ARG A 559 6.41 1.94 14.92
N LEU A 560 6.78 0.91 15.65
CA LEU A 560 8.16 0.44 15.76
C LEU A 560 8.21 -0.98 15.22
N ALA A 561 9.16 -1.28 14.34
CA ALA A 561 9.30 -2.61 13.78
C ALA A 561 10.77 -3.04 13.71
N ALA A 562 10.97 -4.33 13.83
CA ALA A 562 12.24 -4.99 13.59
C ALA A 562 11.99 -6.20 12.69
N SER A 563 12.82 -6.40 11.69
CA SER A 563 12.78 -7.57 10.81
C SER A 563 14.17 -8.06 10.46
N ALA A 564 14.27 -9.34 10.14
CA ALA A 564 15.51 -9.98 9.70
C ALA A 564 15.20 -11.13 8.74
N LEU A 565 16.10 -11.37 7.79
CA LEU A 565 16.07 -12.53 6.92
C LEU A 565 17.16 -13.50 7.36
N ILE A 566 16.77 -14.66 7.91
CA ILE A 566 17.70 -15.76 8.20
C ILE A 566 18.01 -16.44 6.87
N PRO A 567 19.26 -16.37 6.36
CA PRO A 567 19.60 -16.84 5.04
C PRO A 567 19.37 -18.34 4.83
N GLY A 568 18.64 -18.72 3.78
CA GLY A 568 18.62 -20.05 3.20
C GLY A 568 19.81 -20.26 2.25
N GLN A 569 19.93 -21.44 1.66
CA GLN A 569 21.07 -21.75 0.81
C GLN A 569 21.11 -20.86 -0.45
N GLY A 570 19.96 -20.60 -1.09
CA GLY A 570 19.89 -19.74 -2.26
C GLY A 570 20.30 -18.29 -1.98
N TYR A 571 19.92 -17.75 -0.82
CA TYR A 571 20.40 -16.43 -0.41
C TYR A 571 21.91 -16.43 -0.14
N ARG A 572 22.43 -17.48 0.53
CA ARG A 572 23.88 -17.62 0.79
C ARG A 572 24.68 -17.73 -0.50
N ASP A 573 24.17 -18.44 -1.49
CA ASP A 573 24.81 -18.55 -2.80
C ASP A 573 24.95 -17.18 -3.49
N LEU A 574 24.04 -16.24 -3.19
CA LEU A 574 24.01 -14.90 -3.78
C LEU A 574 24.78 -13.85 -2.97
N TYR A 575 24.73 -13.92 -1.62
CA TYR A 575 25.14 -12.82 -0.75
C TYR A 575 25.96 -13.26 0.48
N GLY A 576 26.25 -14.55 0.64
CA GLY A 576 26.90 -15.05 1.84
C GLY A 576 25.93 -15.38 2.99
N ASP A 577 26.46 -15.63 4.18
CA ASP A 577 25.73 -16.20 5.33
C ASP A 577 25.32 -15.14 6.38
N GLU A 578 25.59 -13.86 6.15
CA GLU A 578 25.18 -12.80 7.05
C GLU A 578 23.68 -12.61 7.06
N THR A 579 23.13 -12.34 8.23
CA THR A 579 21.69 -12.13 8.44
C THR A 579 21.36 -10.66 8.32
N PRO A 580 20.79 -10.20 7.19
CA PRO A 580 20.40 -8.82 7.04
C PRO A 580 19.19 -8.49 7.90
N PHE A 581 19.09 -7.25 8.36
CA PHE A 581 18.02 -6.78 9.24
C PHE A 581 17.54 -5.37 8.91
N SER A 582 16.39 -5.01 9.46
CA SER A 582 15.85 -3.64 9.43
C SER A 582 15.23 -3.28 10.79
N LEU A 583 15.50 -2.06 11.23
CA LEU A 583 14.87 -1.41 12.37
C LEU A 583 14.16 -0.15 11.86
N LEU A 584 12.84 -0.09 12.07
CA LEU A 584 12.00 0.97 11.56
C LEU A 584 11.21 1.66 12.68
N ALA A 585 11.18 2.99 12.64
CA ALA A 585 10.26 3.82 13.42
C ALA A 585 9.46 4.69 12.45
N ASN A 586 8.13 4.61 12.53
CA ASN A 586 7.23 5.40 11.71
C ASN A 586 6.24 6.14 12.60
N LEU A 587 6.08 7.44 12.36
CA LEU A 587 5.12 8.31 13.02
C LEU A 587 4.19 8.93 11.97
N VAL A 588 2.90 8.67 12.12
CA VAL A 588 1.86 9.30 11.30
C VAL A 588 1.06 10.26 12.16
N LEU A 589 0.97 11.51 11.70
CA LEU A 589 0.12 12.56 12.26
C LEU A 589 -0.91 12.93 11.21
N ALA A 590 -2.20 12.84 11.55
CA ALA A 590 -3.29 13.13 10.61
C ALA A 590 -4.28 14.14 11.20
N TYR A 591 -4.58 15.17 10.38
CA TYR A 591 -5.63 16.16 10.60
C TYR A 591 -6.79 15.96 9.63
#